data_b9715f1e4d920dca23ea1dcdce0cbb6e
#
_entry.id   b9715f1e4d920dca23ea1dcdce0cbb6e
#
_cell.length_a   1.000
_cell.length_b   1.000
_cell.length_c   1.000
_cell.angle_alpha   90.00
_cell.angle_beta   90.00
_cell.angle_gamma   90.00
#
_symmetry.space_group_name_H-M   'P 1'
#
loop_
_entity.id
_entity.type
_entity.pdbx_description
1 polymer ?
#
loop_
_entity_poly.entity_id
_entity_poly.type
_entity_poly.pdbx_seq_one_letter_code
_entity_poly.pdbx_strand_id
1 'polypeptide(L)'
;IGTGDWSSDVCSSDLESYDLAIGTRYMEGGSVGDWDDGRRNTSLFATTLSQRLLGLTIKDPMSGFFMLQRHVINNAVYNLSSMGFKILVDLVVSSPKTLRIKEIPFRFGVRVAGESKLDNRVAWDYVMLLADKTVGRYIPVQLLSFASVGATGVLVHLSVLWIGMALLSMPFVVAQTSAVLISMVFNFFLNNILTYRDKQLHGWAWWGGLVKFMLACGIGAASNVGVASYIYSDWGYWLFSGLAGILVGLMWNYVTTSLFVWPQKRNG
;
A
#
# COMPACT_ATOMS: atom_id res chain seq x y z
N ILE A 1 -31.02 -0.28 7.31
CA ILE A 1 -30.88 0.39 6.00
C ILE A 1 -31.70 1.65 6.17
N GLY A 2 -31.03 2.77 6.46
CA GLY A 2 -31.69 4.07 6.47
C GLY A 2 -32.14 4.33 5.03
N THR A 3 -33.44 4.35 4.81
CA THR A 3 -34.07 4.80 3.59
C THR A 3 -33.99 6.32 3.51
N GLY A 4 -32.75 6.84 3.35
CA GLY A 4 -32.61 8.14 2.72
C GLY A 4 -33.09 7.95 1.28
N ASP A 5 -33.97 8.79 0.85
CA ASP A 5 -34.58 8.74 -0.49
C ASP A 5 -33.51 9.01 -1.56
N TRP A 6 -32.74 7.97 -1.85
CA TRP A 6 -31.64 7.97 -2.84
C TRP A 6 -32.16 8.08 -4.27
N SER A 7 -33.43 7.71 -4.49
CA SER A 7 -34.00 7.67 -5.80
C SER A 7 -34.30 9.06 -6.37
N SER A 8 -34.37 10.08 -5.51
CA SER A 8 -34.66 11.45 -5.92
C SER A 8 -33.44 12.30 -6.22
N ASP A 9 -32.27 11.98 -5.60
CA ASP A 9 -31.09 12.87 -5.66
C ASP A 9 -30.07 12.49 -6.74
N VAL A 10 -30.03 11.22 -7.19
CA VAL A 10 -29.18 10.75 -8.29
C VAL A 10 -30.01 9.93 -9.26
N CYS A 11 -30.67 10.59 -10.19
CA CYS A 11 -31.43 9.93 -11.25
C CYS A 11 -30.55 9.57 -12.45
N SER A 12 -30.96 8.57 -13.22
CA SER A 12 -30.34 8.23 -14.52
C SER A 12 -30.26 9.42 -15.47
N SER A 13 -31.23 10.38 -15.37
CA SER A 13 -31.22 11.65 -16.07
C SER A 13 -30.01 12.55 -15.72
N ASP A 14 -29.47 12.42 -14.53
CA ASP A 14 -28.25 13.18 -14.13
C ASP A 14 -27.01 12.68 -14.88
N LEU A 15 -27.01 11.43 -15.32
CA LEU A 15 -25.92 10.85 -16.12
C LEU A 15 -26.06 11.11 -17.63
N GLU A 16 -27.14 11.68 -18.12
CA GLU A 16 -27.25 12.01 -19.55
C GLU A 16 -26.20 13.01 -20.02
N SER A 17 -25.81 13.92 -19.14
CA SER A 17 -24.78 14.94 -19.41
C SER A 17 -23.42 14.69 -18.73
N TYR A 18 -23.32 13.70 -17.83
CA TYR A 18 -22.13 13.42 -17.03
C TYR A 18 -21.72 11.96 -17.14
N ASP A 19 -20.42 11.71 -17.03
CA ASP A 19 -19.84 10.37 -17.09
C ASP A 19 -19.84 9.69 -15.71
N LEU A 20 -19.82 10.51 -14.64
CA LEU A 20 -19.72 10.08 -13.25
C LEU A 20 -20.47 11.06 -12.35
N ALA A 21 -21.33 10.56 -11.46
CA ALA A 21 -21.96 11.30 -10.39
C ALA A 21 -21.44 10.76 -9.04
N ILE A 22 -21.04 11.67 -8.14
CA ILE A 22 -20.42 11.33 -6.84
C ILE A 22 -21.23 11.98 -5.73
N GLY A 23 -21.70 11.17 -4.77
CA GLY A 23 -22.23 11.67 -3.51
C GLY A 23 -21.08 12.13 -2.60
N THR A 24 -20.97 13.45 -2.38
CA THR A 24 -19.88 14.04 -1.59
C THR A 24 -20.37 14.51 -0.22
N ARG A 25 -19.57 14.21 0.82
CA ARG A 25 -19.83 14.60 2.22
C ARG A 25 -19.27 15.98 2.54
N TYR A 26 -18.35 16.49 1.71
CA TYR A 26 -17.53 17.69 1.95
C TYR A 26 -17.96 18.88 1.08
N MET A 27 -19.26 18.99 0.83
CA MET A 27 -19.84 20.18 0.17
C MET A 27 -21.03 20.70 0.97
N GLU A 28 -21.50 21.89 0.65
CA GLU A 28 -22.69 22.49 1.27
C GLU A 28 -23.89 21.57 1.11
N GLY A 29 -24.57 21.26 2.22
CA GLY A 29 -25.66 20.27 2.28
C GLY A 29 -25.20 18.83 2.53
N GLY A 30 -23.90 18.52 2.42
CA GLY A 30 -23.32 17.23 2.76
C GLY A 30 -23.01 17.11 4.28
N SER A 31 -22.84 15.88 4.79
CA SER A 31 -22.47 15.61 6.18
C SER A 31 -21.76 14.28 6.33
N VAL A 32 -20.81 14.21 7.25
CA VAL A 32 -20.14 12.96 7.68
C VAL A 32 -20.90 12.21 8.77
N GLY A 33 -22.03 12.77 9.24
CA GLY A 33 -22.78 12.20 10.38
C GLY A 33 -21.96 12.24 11.69
N ASP A 34 -22.20 11.26 12.57
CA ASP A 34 -21.60 11.16 13.90
C ASP A 34 -20.18 10.54 13.86
N TRP A 35 -19.32 11.03 12.99
CA TRP A 35 -17.92 10.58 12.98
C TRP A 35 -17.14 11.26 14.10
N ASP A 36 -16.29 10.49 14.78
CA ASP A 36 -15.28 11.06 15.67
C ASP A 36 -14.25 11.90 14.87
N ASP A 37 -13.61 12.85 15.58
CA ASP A 37 -12.65 13.77 14.97
C ASP A 37 -11.45 13.04 14.36
N GLY A 38 -10.99 11.95 14.95
CA GLY A 38 -9.87 11.15 14.43
C GLY A 38 -10.19 10.57 13.05
N ARG A 39 -11.38 10.00 12.89
CA ARG A 39 -11.86 9.45 11.61
C ARG A 39 -12.06 10.53 10.55
N ARG A 40 -12.62 11.68 10.96
CA ARG A 40 -12.80 12.82 10.10
C ARG A 40 -11.44 13.33 9.58
N ASN A 41 -10.49 13.54 10.48
CA ASN A 41 -9.15 14.03 10.14
C ASN A 41 -8.39 13.05 9.22
N THR A 42 -8.48 11.75 9.50
CA THR A 42 -7.88 10.71 8.64
C THR A 42 -8.49 10.73 7.22
N SER A 43 -9.81 10.89 7.10
CA SER A 43 -10.48 10.98 5.81
C SER A 43 -10.10 12.26 5.04
N LEU A 44 -10.00 13.39 5.71
CA LEU A 44 -9.56 14.66 5.12
C LEU A 44 -8.10 14.60 4.68
N PHE A 45 -7.22 14.00 5.49
CA PHE A 45 -5.82 13.78 5.13
C PHE A 45 -5.70 12.90 3.88
N ALA A 46 -6.43 11.78 3.84
CA ALA A 46 -6.44 10.91 2.67
C ALA A 46 -6.98 11.63 1.42
N THR A 47 -8.03 12.44 1.56
CA THR A 47 -8.56 13.29 0.48
C THR A 47 -7.50 14.25 -0.04
N THR A 48 -6.88 15.03 0.86
CA THR A 48 -5.85 16.00 0.49
C THR A 48 -4.65 15.33 -0.18
N LEU A 49 -4.26 14.14 0.31
CA LEU A 49 -3.14 13.39 -0.24
C LEU A 49 -3.43 12.96 -1.69
N SER A 50 -4.61 12.41 -1.98
CA SER A 50 -4.99 12.02 -3.35
C SER A 50 -5.12 13.23 -4.28
N GLN A 51 -5.71 14.32 -3.80
CA GLN A 51 -5.83 15.55 -4.60
C GLN A 51 -4.46 16.10 -5.00
N ARG A 52 -3.49 16.15 -4.04
CA ARG A 52 -2.14 16.67 -4.31
C ARG A 52 -1.30 15.74 -5.18
N LEU A 53 -1.32 14.44 -4.93
CA LEU A 53 -0.46 13.49 -5.65
C LEU A 53 -1.00 13.13 -7.03
N LEU A 54 -2.33 13.04 -7.18
CA LEU A 54 -2.97 12.59 -8.41
C LEU A 54 -3.64 13.72 -9.20
N GLY A 55 -3.57 14.97 -8.69
CA GLY A 55 -4.19 16.13 -9.35
C GLY A 55 -5.73 16.06 -9.40
N LEU A 56 -6.37 15.36 -8.45
CA LEU A 56 -7.82 15.20 -8.43
C LEU A 56 -8.51 16.48 -8.00
N THR A 57 -9.55 16.88 -8.72
CA THR A 57 -10.40 18.02 -8.38
C THR A 57 -11.64 17.67 -7.56
N ILE A 58 -11.87 16.37 -7.33
CA ILE A 58 -13.03 15.83 -6.62
C ILE A 58 -12.91 16.17 -5.13
N LYS A 59 -14.01 16.66 -4.52
CA LYS A 59 -14.04 17.03 -3.11
C LYS A 59 -14.02 15.83 -2.17
N ASP A 60 -14.61 14.71 -2.59
CA ASP A 60 -14.69 13.48 -1.79
C ASP A 60 -14.26 12.23 -2.58
N PRO A 61 -12.96 12.07 -2.88
CA PRO A 61 -12.44 10.91 -3.57
C PRO A 61 -12.57 9.61 -2.75
N MET A 62 -12.84 9.75 -1.43
CA MET A 62 -13.07 8.62 -0.53
C MET A 62 -14.51 8.16 -0.50
N SER A 63 -15.42 8.78 -1.26
CA SER A 63 -16.82 8.38 -1.31
C SER A 63 -16.97 6.96 -1.85
N GLY A 64 -17.78 6.15 -1.17
CA GLY A 64 -18.27 4.87 -1.66
C GLY A 64 -19.57 4.99 -2.45
N PHE A 65 -20.10 6.20 -2.58
CA PHE A 65 -21.36 6.49 -3.22
C PHE A 65 -21.12 7.22 -4.53
N PHE A 66 -21.24 6.49 -5.64
CA PHE A 66 -21.12 7.06 -6.97
C PHE A 66 -21.90 6.22 -7.98
N MET A 67 -22.30 6.86 -9.03
CA MET A 67 -22.92 6.25 -10.20
C MET A 67 -22.12 6.65 -11.45
N LEU A 68 -21.97 5.75 -12.39
CA LEU A 68 -21.17 6.00 -13.58
C LEU A 68 -21.79 5.36 -14.83
N GLN A 69 -21.45 5.92 -15.97
CA GLN A 69 -21.82 5.34 -17.24
C GLN A 69 -20.99 4.10 -17.55
N ARG A 70 -21.60 3.09 -18.16
CA ARG A 70 -20.94 1.81 -18.47
C ARG A 70 -19.63 1.95 -19.26
N HIS A 71 -19.57 2.93 -20.16
CA HIS A 71 -18.38 3.16 -20.96
C HIS A 71 -17.15 3.54 -20.11
N VAL A 72 -17.34 4.19 -18.96
CA VAL A 72 -16.25 4.58 -18.05
C VAL A 72 -15.56 3.32 -17.51
N ILE A 73 -16.33 2.32 -17.05
CA ILE A 73 -15.74 1.04 -16.60
C ILE A 73 -15.03 0.35 -17.76
N ASN A 74 -15.69 0.23 -18.91
CA ASN A 74 -15.13 -0.47 -20.06
C ASN A 74 -13.77 0.11 -20.51
N ASN A 75 -13.60 1.42 -20.37
CA ASN A 75 -12.36 2.11 -20.73
C ASN A 75 -11.29 2.04 -19.65
N ALA A 76 -11.68 1.97 -18.38
CA ALA A 76 -10.77 1.99 -17.26
C ALA A 76 -10.30 0.58 -16.81
N VAL A 77 -11.08 -0.48 -17.10
CA VAL A 77 -10.92 -1.82 -16.50
C VAL A 77 -9.51 -2.41 -16.65
N TYR A 78 -8.87 -2.18 -17.79
CA TYR A 78 -7.53 -2.70 -18.06
C TYR A 78 -6.41 -1.94 -17.32
N ASN A 79 -6.71 -0.73 -16.82
CA ASN A 79 -5.76 0.14 -16.13
C ASN A 79 -6.03 0.21 -14.62
N LEU A 80 -7.05 -0.51 -14.12
CA LEU A 80 -7.33 -0.57 -12.69
C LEU A 80 -6.23 -1.33 -11.96
N SER A 81 -5.80 -0.79 -10.83
CA SER A 81 -4.74 -1.41 -10.00
C SER A 81 -5.21 -2.67 -9.27
N SER A 82 -6.52 -2.91 -9.18
CA SER A 82 -7.15 -4.00 -8.41
C SER A 82 -6.75 -4.02 -6.93
N MET A 83 -6.20 -2.92 -6.42
CA MET A 83 -5.74 -2.78 -5.04
C MET A 83 -6.73 -1.97 -4.20
N GLY A 84 -7.13 -2.54 -3.05
CA GLY A 84 -7.88 -1.86 -2.00
C GLY A 84 -9.34 -1.56 -2.32
N PHE A 85 -10.00 -0.86 -1.37
CA PHE A 85 -11.44 -0.55 -1.41
C PHE A 85 -11.77 0.82 -2.03
N LYS A 86 -10.78 1.56 -2.54
CA LYS A 86 -10.95 2.93 -3.04
C LYS A 86 -11.11 2.96 -4.56
N ILE A 87 -12.08 2.21 -5.03
CA ILE A 87 -12.36 2.03 -6.47
C ILE A 87 -12.62 3.36 -7.18
N LEU A 88 -13.20 4.35 -6.52
CA LEU A 88 -13.48 5.65 -7.12
C LEU A 88 -12.19 6.37 -7.55
N VAL A 89 -11.20 6.44 -6.67
CA VAL A 89 -9.89 7.04 -6.98
C VAL A 89 -9.22 6.31 -8.14
N ASP A 90 -9.18 4.97 -8.03
CA ASP A 90 -8.58 4.12 -9.06
C ASP A 90 -9.25 4.35 -10.42
N LEU A 91 -10.56 4.36 -10.47
CA LEU A 91 -11.36 4.52 -11.68
C LEU A 91 -11.16 5.88 -12.34
N VAL A 92 -11.18 6.95 -11.55
CA VAL A 92 -11.02 8.31 -12.09
C VAL A 92 -9.61 8.50 -12.67
N VAL A 93 -8.58 8.03 -11.97
CA VAL A 93 -7.18 8.16 -12.44
C VAL A 93 -6.87 7.21 -13.60
N SER A 94 -7.50 6.04 -13.65
CA SER A 94 -7.31 5.06 -14.73
C SER A 94 -8.07 5.38 -16.00
N SER A 95 -8.98 6.34 -15.96
CA SER A 95 -9.77 6.73 -17.13
C SER A 95 -8.88 7.45 -18.15
N PRO A 96 -8.87 7.00 -19.42
CA PRO A 96 -8.00 7.58 -20.47
C PRO A 96 -8.44 8.97 -20.93
N LYS A 97 -9.65 9.38 -20.58
CA LYS A 97 -10.24 10.69 -20.91
C LYS A 97 -10.66 11.41 -19.65
N THR A 98 -10.61 12.74 -19.67
CA THR A 98 -11.17 13.56 -18.60
C THR A 98 -12.68 13.30 -18.49
N LEU A 99 -13.09 12.84 -17.30
CA LEU A 99 -14.50 12.54 -17.02
C LEU A 99 -15.25 13.82 -16.70
N ARG A 100 -16.47 13.93 -17.20
CA ARG A 100 -17.44 14.95 -16.77
C ARG A 100 -18.06 14.46 -15.47
N ILE A 101 -17.68 15.09 -14.36
CA ILE A 101 -18.04 14.66 -13.01
C ILE A 101 -19.05 15.64 -12.42
N LYS A 102 -20.15 15.11 -11.87
CA LYS A 102 -21.13 15.84 -11.06
C LYS A 102 -20.97 15.44 -9.61
N GLU A 103 -20.77 16.40 -8.72
CA GLU A 103 -20.76 16.17 -7.27
C GLU A 103 -22.12 16.58 -6.68
N ILE A 104 -22.70 15.72 -5.87
CA ILE A 104 -24.03 15.89 -5.27
C ILE A 104 -23.85 15.80 -3.75
N PRO A 105 -24.45 16.73 -2.96
CA PRO A 105 -24.33 16.69 -1.51
C PRO A 105 -24.94 15.40 -0.95
N PHE A 106 -24.18 14.73 -0.10
CA PHE A 106 -24.58 13.47 0.51
C PHE A 106 -24.48 13.54 2.05
N ARG A 107 -25.55 13.17 2.73
CA ARG A 107 -25.57 13.05 4.19
C ARG A 107 -25.31 11.60 4.59
N PHE A 108 -24.19 11.38 5.29
CA PHE A 108 -23.87 10.05 5.78
C PHE A 108 -24.75 9.73 7.00
N GLY A 109 -25.62 8.73 6.86
CA GLY A 109 -26.53 8.31 7.92
C GLY A 109 -25.81 7.58 9.05
N VAL A 110 -26.46 7.53 10.22
CA VAL A 110 -25.98 6.75 11.36
C VAL A 110 -25.95 5.26 10.98
N ARG A 111 -24.85 4.61 11.26
CA ARG A 111 -24.69 3.19 11.00
C ARG A 111 -25.54 2.37 11.97
N VAL A 112 -26.51 1.63 11.46
CA VAL A 112 -27.42 0.81 12.27
C VAL A 112 -26.74 -0.46 12.80
N ALA A 113 -25.72 -0.98 12.10
CA ALA A 113 -24.96 -2.17 12.51
C ALA A 113 -23.57 -2.22 11.86
N GLY A 114 -22.61 -2.87 12.52
CA GLY A 114 -21.26 -3.12 12.05
C GLY A 114 -20.21 -2.10 12.50
N GLU A 115 -18.96 -2.53 12.64
CA GLU A 115 -17.82 -1.71 13.04
C GLU A 115 -17.18 -0.96 11.86
N SER A 116 -16.46 0.12 12.18
CA SER A 116 -15.68 0.85 11.17
C SER A 116 -14.46 0.03 10.77
N LYS A 117 -14.38 -0.37 9.51
CA LYS A 117 -13.21 -1.06 8.95
C LYS A 117 -12.11 -0.07 8.52
N LEU A 118 -11.79 0.94 9.34
CA LEU A 118 -10.54 1.68 9.23
C LEU A 118 -9.44 0.86 9.90
N ASP A 119 -9.08 -0.24 9.28
CA ASP A 119 -7.94 -1.05 9.67
C ASP A 119 -6.66 -0.47 9.05
N ASN A 120 -5.54 -0.61 9.75
CA ASN A 120 -4.21 -0.21 9.25
C ASN A 120 -3.91 -0.80 7.86
N ARG A 121 -4.51 -1.94 7.53
CA ARG A 121 -4.44 -2.55 6.21
C ARG A 121 -5.08 -1.70 5.11
N VAL A 122 -6.24 -1.10 5.40
CA VAL A 122 -6.95 -0.22 4.45
C VAL A 122 -6.13 1.05 4.18
N ALA A 123 -5.47 1.57 5.22
CA ALA A 123 -4.56 2.70 5.07
C ALA A 123 -3.33 2.34 4.21
N TRP A 124 -2.74 1.16 4.46
CA TRP A 124 -1.64 0.64 3.65
C TRP A 124 -2.03 0.45 2.18
N ASP A 125 -3.17 -0.19 1.91
CA ASP A 125 -3.69 -0.38 0.56
C ASP A 125 -3.90 0.93 -0.17
N TYR A 126 -4.37 1.94 0.56
CA TYR A 126 -4.55 3.26 -0.02
C TYR A 126 -3.22 3.93 -0.39
N VAL A 127 -2.22 3.85 0.48
CA VAL A 127 -0.86 4.35 0.17
C VAL A 127 -0.28 3.62 -1.03
N MET A 128 -0.45 2.30 -1.10
CA MET A 128 0.02 1.51 -2.24
C MET A 128 -0.73 1.85 -3.54
N LEU A 129 -2.03 2.12 -3.47
CA LEU A 129 -2.80 2.62 -4.62
C LEU A 129 -2.26 3.96 -5.13
N LEU A 130 -1.99 4.91 -4.22
CA LEU A 130 -1.39 6.19 -4.61
C LEU A 130 0.00 6.01 -5.23
N ALA A 131 0.82 5.12 -4.66
CA ALA A 131 2.13 4.79 -5.20
C ALA A 131 2.02 4.14 -6.60
N ASP A 132 1.04 3.25 -6.82
CA ASP A 132 0.76 2.66 -8.13
C ASP A 132 0.46 3.73 -9.17
N LYS A 133 -0.42 4.66 -8.86
CA LYS A 133 -0.84 5.71 -9.79
C LYS A 133 0.22 6.80 -10.03
N THR A 134 1.19 6.95 -9.14
CA THR A 134 2.27 7.94 -9.28
C THR A 134 3.53 7.34 -9.90
N VAL A 135 4.03 6.25 -9.35
CA VAL A 135 5.31 5.65 -9.75
C VAL A 135 5.18 4.22 -10.28
N GLY A 136 4.01 3.60 -10.19
CA GLY A 136 3.77 2.20 -10.60
C GLY A 136 4.07 1.92 -12.06
N ARG A 137 4.07 2.97 -12.92
CA ARG A 137 4.50 2.86 -14.32
C ARG A 137 5.98 2.48 -14.46
N TYR A 138 6.82 2.87 -13.50
CA TYR A 138 8.27 2.67 -13.52
C TYR A 138 8.72 1.58 -12.57
N ILE A 139 8.05 1.43 -11.44
CA ILE A 139 8.45 0.53 -10.36
C ILE A 139 7.24 -0.29 -9.91
N PRO A 140 7.30 -1.64 -9.97
CA PRO A 140 6.21 -2.48 -9.48
C PRO A 140 5.86 -2.14 -8.02
N VAL A 141 4.58 -1.93 -7.73
CA VAL A 141 4.12 -1.54 -6.37
C VAL A 141 4.47 -2.61 -5.34
N GLN A 142 4.50 -3.87 -5.75
CA GLN A 142 4.93 -4.97 -4.89
C GLN A 142 6.39 -4.80 -4.44
N LEU A 143 7.28 -4.29 -5.32
CA LEU A 143 8.66 -3.96 -4.96
C LEU A 143 8.73 -2.77 -4.00
N LEU A 144 7.89 -1.74 -4.20
CA LEU A 144 7.80 -0.60 -3.27
C LEU A 144 7.32 -1.04 -1.89
N SER A 145 6.28 -1.89 -1.85
CA SER A 145 5.80 -2.47 -0.60
C SER A 145 6.89 -3.28 0.10
N PHE A 146 7.59 -4.15 -0.65
CA PHE A 146 8.70 -4.94 -0.13
C PHE A 146 9.84 -4.07 0.43
N ALA A 147 10.22 -3.03 -0.30
CA ALA A 147 11.25 -2.08 0.12
C ALA A 147 10.83 -1.29 1.38
N SER A 148 9.57 -0.87 1.45
CA SER A 148 9.03 -0.17 2.62
C SER A 148 9.03 -1.04 3.87
N VAL A 149 8.65 -2.32 3.73
CA VAL A 149 8.77 -3.31 4.82
C VAL A 149 10.23 -3.49 5.21
N GLY A 150 11.14 -3.60 4.25
CA GLY A 150 12.58 -3.68 4.52
C GLY A 150 13.11 -2.49 5.32
N ALA A 151 12.65 -1.27 4.98
CA ALA A 151 13.03 -0.05 5.71
C ALA A 151 12.53 -0.07 7.17
N THR A 152 11.30 -0.55 7.42
CA THR A 152 10.83 -0.72 8.82
C THR A 152 11.64 -1.77 9.58
N GLY A 153 12.09 -2.81 8.88
CA GLY A 153 12.99 -3.83 9.44
C GLY A 153 14.32 -3.28 9.92
N VAL A 154 14.86 -2.25 9.26
CA VAL A 154 16.07 -1.54 9.74
C VAL A 154 15.81 -0.87 11.09
N LEU A 155 14.66 -0.25 11.27
CA LEU A 155 14.29 0.36 12.56
C LEU A 155 14.18 -0.69 13.67
N VAL A 156 13.57 -1.84 13.37
CA VAL A 156 13.49 -2.96 14.33
C VAL A 156 14.88 -3.48 14.65
N HIS A 157 15.74 -3.67 13.65
CA HIS A 157 17.12 -4.12 13.84
C HIS A 157 17.89 -3.19 14.79
N LEU A 158 17.87 -1.89 14.52
CA LEU A 158 18.55 -0.89 15.35
C LEU A 158 17.98 -0.84 16.77
N SER A 159 16.67 -0.96 16.92
CA SER A 159 16.03 -0.99 18.24
C SER A 159 16.44 -2.21 19.05
N VAL A 160 16.43 -3.40 18.44
CA VAL A 160 16.83 -4.65 19.12
C VAL A 160 18.32 -4.62 19.48
N LEU A 161 19.16 -4.11 18.58
CA LEU A 161 20.60 -3.97 18.84
C LEU A 161 20.85 -3.02 20.03
N TRP A 162 20.17 -1.87 20.03
CA TRP A 162 20.29 -0.91 21.12
C TRP A 162 19.81 -1.49 22.45
N ILE A 163 18.65 -2.17 22.47
CA ILE A 163 18.13 -2.84 23.68
C ILE A 163 19.13 -3.89 24.18
N GLY A 164 19.65 -4.74 23.27
CA GLY A 164 20.61 -5.77 23.63
C GLY A 164 21.89 -5.22 24.29
N MET A 165 22.43 -4.17 23.69
CA MET A 165 23.69 -3.58 24.19
C MET A 165 23.50 -2.65 25.40
N ALA A 166 22.50 -1.72 25.32
CA ALA A 166 22.34 -0.66 26.30
C ALA A 166 21.57 -1.11 27.55
N LEU A 167 20.55 -1.96 27.40
CA LEU A 167 19.68 -2.38 28.51
C LEU A 167 20.07 -3.76 29.08
N LEU A 168 20.45 -4.70 28.19
CA LEU A 168 20.72 -6.08 28.59
C LEU A 168 22.23 -6.37 28.73
N SER A 169 23.10 -5.39 28.43
CA SER A 169 24.58 -5.53 28.50
C SER A 169 25.09 -6.76 27.74
N MET A 170 24.44 -7.14 26.65
CA MET A 170 24.85 -8.29 25.84
C MET A 170 26.15 -7.99 25.09
N PRO A 171 27.04 -8.99 24.90
CA PRO A 171 28.15 -8.86 23.96
C PRO A 171 27.63 -8.48 22.57
N PHE A 172 28.37 -7.60 21.87
CA PHE A 172 27.95 -7.09 20.53
C PHE A 172 27.52 -8.18 19.55
N VAL A 173 28.30 -9.28 19.46
CA VAL A 173 27.97 -10.39 18.54
C VAL A 173 26.63 -11.02 18.85
N VAL A 174 26.27 -11.18 20.12
CA VAL A 174 25.00 -11.76 20.55
C VAL A 174 23.85 -10.78 20.24
N ALA A 175 24.02 -9.50 20.61
CA ALA A 175 23.03 -8.45 20.33
C ALA A 175 22.81 -8.28 18.82
N GLN A 176 23.87 -8.27 18.02
CA GLN A 176 23.82 -8.14 16.56
C GLN A 176 23.13 -9.34 15.92
N THR A 177 23.47 -10.56 16.30
CA THR A 177 22.84 -11.78 15.78
C THR A 177 21.34 -11.79 16.11
N SER A 178 20.98 -11.45 17.33
CA SER A 178 19.58 -11.35 17.76
C SER A 178 18.82 -10.29 16.95
N ALA A 179 19.44 -9.13 16.72
CA ALA A 179 18.83 -8.05 15.92
C ALA A 179 18.59 -8.49 14.47
N VAL A 180 19.54 -9.17 13.83
CA VAL A 180 19.39 -9.73 12.48
C VAL A 180 18.24 -10.73 12.43
N LEU A 181 18.22 -11.72 13.31
CA LEU A 181 17.19 -12.77 13.30
C LEU A 181 15.79 -12.20 13.56
N ILE A 182 15.66 -11.33 14.56
CA ILE A 182 14.36 -10.70 14.89
C ILE A 182 13.87 -9.82 13.74
N SER A 183 14.74 -9.01 13.14
CA SER A 183 14.35 -8.18 11.99
C SER A 183 13.98 -8.99 10.76
N MET A 184 14.65 -10.12 10.50
CA MET A 184 14.26 -11.04 9.41
C MET A 184 12.89 -11.66 9.64
N VAL A 185 12.59 -12.13 10.85
CA VAL A 185 11.27 -12.67 11.19
C VAL A 185 10.19 -11.59 11.06
N PHE A 186 10.46 -10.39 11.53
CA PHE A 186 9.57 -9.24 11.42
C PHE A 186 9.30 -8.89 9.95
N ASN A 187 10.34 -8.79 9.13
CA ASN A 187 10.22 -8.50 7.70
C ASN A 187 9.42 -9.60 6.97
N PHE A 188 9.68 -10.87 7.28
CA PHE A 188 8.90 -11.97 6.71
C PHE A 188 7.43 -11.86 7.11
N PHE A 189 7.13 -11.61 8.38
CA PHE A 189 5.76 -11.44 8.87
C PHE A 189 5.05 -10.29 8.15
N LEU A 190 5.65 -9.11 8.08
CA LEU A 190 5.05 -7.96 7.38
C LEU A 190 4.89 -8.20 5.88
N ASN A 191 5.87 -8.78 5.22
CA ASN A 191 5.76 -9.11 3.81
C ASN A 191 4.62 -10.12 3.55
N ASN A 192 4.46 -11.10 4.43
CA ASN A 192 3.39 -12.08 4.31
C ASN A 192 1.99 -11.47 4.44
N ILE A 193 1.80 -10.43 5.25
CA ILE A 193 0.48 -9.81 5.48
C ILE A 193 0.21 -8.58 4.64
N LEU A 194 1.25 -7.88 4.14
CA LEU A 194 1.12 -6.63 3.40
C LEU A 194 1.49 -6.80 1.92
N THR A 195 2.70 -7.26 1.62
CA THR A 195 3.22 -7.33 0.26
C THR A 195 2.65 -8.51 -0.53
N TYR A 196 2.52 -9.68 0.11
CA TYR A 196 2.07 -10.93 -0.51
C TYR A 196 0.76 -11.45 0.07
N ARG A 197 -0.15 -10.55 0.42
CA ARG A 197 -1.43 -10.88 1.08
C ARG A 197 -2.34 -11.81 0.28
N ASP A 198 -2.31 -11.71 -1.05
CA ASP A 198 -3.02 -12.58 -2.00
C ASP A 198 -2.48 -14.02 -2.02
N LYS A 199 -1.27 -14.21 -1.49
CA LYS A 199 -0.54 -15.49 -1.42
C LYS A 199 -0.10 -15.80 0.00
N GLN A 200 -0.80 -15.26 0.99
CA GLN A 200 -0.44 -15.36 2.40
C GLN A 200 -0.23 -16.81 2.83
N LEU A 201 0.90 -17.07 3.47
CA LEU A 201 1.25 -18.38 4.02
C LEU A 201 0.66 -18.53 5.42
N HIS A 202 0.11 -19.72 5.71
CA HIS A 202 -0.50 -20.08 6.99
C HIS A 202 -0.02 -21.47 7.47
N GLY A 203 -0.14 -21.74 8.76
CA GLY A 203 0.20 -23.01 9.35
C GLY A 203 1.63 -23.47 9.07
N TRP A 204 1.83 -24.72 8.66
CA TRP A 204 3.15 -25.27 8.36
C TRP A 204 3.85 -24.60 7.17
N ALA A 205 3.10 -24.11 6.20
CA ALA A 205 3.66 -23.38 5.05
C ALA A 205 4.34 -22.07 5.49
N TRP A 206 3.89 -21.44 6.57
CA TRP A 206 4.49 -20.25 7.15
C TRP A 206 5.94 -20.52 7.61
N TRP A 207 6.17 -21.60 8.34
CA TRP A 207 7.51 -21.97 8.82
C TRP A 207 8.46 -22.31 7.68
N GLY A 208 7.98 -23.10 6.69
CA GLY A 208 8.78 -23.39 5.50
C GLY A 208 9.09 -22.14 4.70
N GLY A 209 8.15 -21.20 4.62
CA GLY A 209 8.34 -19.89 3.99
C GLY A 209 9.37 -19.04 4.72
N LEU A 210 9.32 -19.00 6.06
CA LEU A 210 10.29 -18.27 6.88
C LEU A 210 11.71 -18.75 6.63
N VAL A 211 11.96 -20.07 6.64
CA VAL A 211 13.30 -20.61 6.37
C VAL A 211 13.80 -20.21 4.98
N LYS A 212 12.97 -20.35 3.95
CA LYS A 212 13.30 -19.94 2.58
C LYS A 212 13.62 -18.45 2.51
N PHE A 213 12.82 -17.61 3.19
CA PHE A 213 13.02 -16.18 3.25
C PHE A 213 14.37 -15.83 3.91
N MET A 214 14.68 -16.46 5.03
CA MET A 214 15.97 -16.23 5.73
C MET A 214 17.18 -16.62 4.87
N LEU A 215 17.10 -17.74 4.15
CA LEU A 215 18.14 -18.16 3.20
C LEU A 215 18.29 -17.15 2.04
N ALA A 216 17.18 -16.70 1.43
CA ALA A 216 17.20 -15.71 0.37
C ALA A 216 17.83 -14.39 0.85
N CYS A 217 17.43 -13.90 2.03
CA CYS A 217 17.99 -12.68 2.62
C CYS A 217 19.48 -12.82 2.96
N GLY A 218 19.94 -13.98 3.42
CA GLY A 218 21.35 -14.24 3.67
C GLY A 218 22.20 -14.13 2.40
N ILE A 219 21.74 -14.70 1.29
CA ILE A 219 22.41 -14.58 -0.01
C ILE A 219 22.35 -13.13 -0.52
N GLY A 220 21.22 -12.45 -0.36
CA GLY A 220 21.07 -11.03 -0.71
C GLY A 220 22.01 -10.13 0.06
N ALA A 221 22.25 -10.40 1.35
CA ALA A 221 23.20 -9.66 2.16
C ALA A 221 24.66 -9.89 1.67
N ALA A 222 25.02 -11.13 1.33
CA ALA A 222 26.33 -11.43 0.75
C ALA A 222 26.52 -10.73 -0.62
N SER A 223 25.49 -10.73 -1.47
CA SER A 223 25.51 -10.02 -2.76
C SER A 223 25.66 -8.50 -2.59
N ASN A 224 24.96 -7.91 -1.62
CA ASN A 224 25.09 -6.49 -1.28
C ASN A 224 26.54 -6.14 -0.92
N VAL A 225 27.13 -6.87 0.04
CA VAL A 225 28.49 -6.62 0.47
C VAL A 225 29.49 -6.84 -0.68
N GLY A 226 29.33 -7.90 -1.46
CA GLY A 226 30.20 -8.21 -2.60
C GLY A 226 30.21 -7.10 -3.65
N VAL A 227 29.03 -6.64 -4.07
CA VAL A 227 28.88 -5.57 -5.08
C VAL A 227 29.39 -4.24 -4.54
N ALA A 228 29.04 -3.88 -3.30
CA ALA A 228 29.48 -2.64 -2.68
C ALA A 228 31.01 -2.60 -2.57
N SER A 229 31.64 -3.71 -2.12
CA SER A 229 33.09 -3.81 -1.99
C SER A 229 33.81 -3.73 -3.34
N TYR A 230 33.27 -4.41 -4.38
CA TYR A 230 33.83 -4.37 -5.72
C TYR A 230 33.81 -2.94 -6.30
N ILE A 231 32.67 -2.24 -6.24
CA ILE A 231 32.56 -0.87 -6.75
C ILE A 231 33.43 0.09 -5.94
N TYR A 232 33.50 -0.10 -4.63
CA TYR A 232 34.34 0.73 -3.76
C TYR A 232 35.83 0.61 -4.08
N SER A 233 36.31 -0.60 -4.39
CA SER A 233 37.71 -0.83 -4.78
C SER A 233 38.10 -0.13 -6.08
N ASP A 234 37.15 -0.01 -7.05
CA ASP A 234 37.41 0.61 -8.33
C ASP A 234 37.26 2.15 -8.30
N TRP A 235 36.20 2.65 -7.63
CA TRP A 235 35.79 4.06 -7.73
C TRP A 235 36.08 4.87 -6.47
N GLY A 236 36.28 4.23 -5.32
CA GLY A 236 36.58 4.90 -4.04
C GLY A 236 35.44 5.72 -3.41
N TYR A 237 34.25 5.76 -4.05
CA TYR A 237 33.10 6.52 -3.56
C TYR A 237 32.18 5.64 -2.73
N TRP A 238 32.36 5.66 -1.41
CA TRP A 238 31.65 4.80 -0.45
C TRP A 238 30.11 4.90 -0.56
N LEU A 239 29.55 6.11 -0.83
CA LEU A 239 28.11 6.31 -0.91
C LEU A 239 27.50 5.59 -2.13
N PHE A 240 28.11 5.76 -3.31
CA PHE A 240 27.65 5.08 -4.54
C PHE A 240 27.79 3.57 -4.44
N SER A 241 28.90 3.11 -3.88
CA SER A 241 29.16 1.68 -3.65
C SER A 241 28.14 1.06 -2.71
N GLY A 242 27.84 1.74 -1.60
CA GLY A 242 26.81 1.32 -0.65
C GLY A 242 25.40 1.27 -1.27
N LEU A 243 25.02 2.32 -2.02
CA LEU A 243 23.71 2.36 -2.70
C LEU A 243 23.58 1.25 -3.75
N ALA A 244 24.62 1.00 -4.54
CA ALA A 244 24.63 -0.08 -5.52
C ALA A 244 24.46 -1.46 -4.85
N GLY A 245 25.18 -1.71 -3.77
CA GLY A 245 25.02 -2.93 -2.99
C GLY A 245 23.60 -3.11 -2.42
N ILE A 246 23.04 -2.04 -1.85
CA ILE A 246 21.66 -2.05 -1.33
C ILE A 246 20.65 -2.38 -2.46
N LEU A 247 20.78 -1.76 -3.63
CA LEU A 247 19.89 -2.03 -4.76
C LEU A 247 19.99 -3.48 -5.24
N VAL A 248 21.18 -4.03 -5.36
CA VAL A 248 21.37 -5.43 -5.76
C VAL A 248 20.82 -6.38 -4.69
N GLY A 249 21.07 -6.13 -3.41
CA GLY A 249 20.52 -6.93 -2.33
C GLY A 249 18.98 -6.87 -2.27
N LEU A 250 18.40 -5.69 -2.45
CA LEU A 250 16.94 -5.49 -2.50
C LEU A 250 16.32 -6.26 -3.68
N MET A 251 16.90 -6.11 -4.87
CA MET A 251 16.41 -6.79 -6.08
C MET A 251 16.54 -8.31 -5.96
N TRP A 252 17.66 -8.79 -5.45
CA TRP A 252 17.86 -10.22 -5.17
C TRP A 252 16.79 -10.74 -4.20
N ASN A 253 16.61 -10.09 -3.06
CA ASN A 253 15.65 -10.50 -2.04
C ASN A 253 14.22 -10.48 -2.60
N TYR A 254 13.85 -9.43 -3.31
CA TYR A 254 12.51 -9.33 -3.92
C TYR A 254 12.25 -10.43 -4.94
N VAL A 255 13.17 -10.65 -5.90
CA VAL A 255 13.00 -11.66 -6.95
C VAL A 255 12.96 -13.06 -6.37
N THR A 256 13.93 -13.41 -5.53
CA THR A 256 14.02 -14.76 -4.96
C THR A 256 12.84 -15.07 -4.02
N THR A 257 12.42 -14.13 -3.21
CA THR A 257 11.27 -14.35 -2.32
C THR A 257 9.96 -14.42 -3.10
N SER A 258 9.78 -13.61 -4.14
CA SER A 258 8.60 -13.68 -5.02
C SER A 258 8.48 -15.03 -5.75
N LEU A 259 9.61 -15.63 -6.12
CA LEU A 259 9.63 -16.90 -6.87
C LEU A 259 9.55 -18.13 -5.95
N PHE A 260 10.26 -18.12 -4.82
CA PHE A 260 10.47 -19.33 -4.01
C PHE A 260 9.68 -19.35 -2.70
N VAL A 261 9.37 -18.18 -2.15
CA VAL A 261 8.61 -18.06 -0.89
C VAL A 261 7.13 -17.88 -1.18
N TRP A 262 6.79 -16.95 -2.11
CA TRP A 262 5.42 -16.63 -2.51
C TRP A 262 5.21 -16.82 -4.02
N PRO A 263 5.33 -18.06 -4.56
CA PRO A 263 5.17 -18.29 -5.98
C PRO A 263 3.77 -17.92 -6.48
N GLN A 264 3.70 -17.46 -7.74
CA GLN A 264 2.41 -17.29 -8.40
C GLN A 264 1.73 -18.65 -8.53
N LYS A 265 0.46 -18.75 -8.11
CA LYS A 265 -0.34 -19.92 -8.46
C LYS A 265 -0.47 -19.93 -9.99
N ARG A 266 0.05 -20.94 -10.64
CA ARG A 266 -0.28 -21.21 -12.04
C ARG A 266 -1.78 -21.52 -12.06
N ASN A 267 -2.56 -20.62 -12.65
CA ASN A 267 -3.92 -20.96 -13.05
C ASN A 267 -3.78 -22.04 -14.13
N GLY A 268 -4.07 -23.31 -13.74
CA GLY A 268 -4.22 -24.42 -14.64
C GLY A 268 -5.56 -24.33 -15.31
#